data_f8abde3080e7d7cd7ec091d153447813
#
_entry.id   f8abde3080e7d7cd7ec091d153447813
#
_cell.length_a   1.000
_cell.length_b   1.000
_cell.length_c   1.000
_cell.angle_alpha   90.00
_cell.angle_beta   90.00
_cell.angle_gamma   90.00
#
_symmetry.space_group_name_H-M   'P 1'
#
loop_
_entity.id
_entity.type
_entity.pdbx_description
1 polymer ?
#
loop_
_entity_poly.entity_id
_entity_poly.type
_entity_poly.pdbx_seq_one_letter_code
_entity_poly.pdbx_strand_id
1 'polypeptide(L)'
;MQFQSNLVSGRLVKRYKRFFADVELSNGLIVTAHCPNTGSMIGLAKHGVKVWLEPNEDPRKKLKYSWKLVDHENGHFTGVDTSIANKIVYEALLQRKILEILDYDIILREQKYGANSRVDFLLSNGSKTCYLEVKSVTLCRQEKIAEFPDTVTSRGAKHLKELSKTVSANTRAIVLYLVQRSDCNYFKIADDLDQTYLDETILSKNSGVEFVSYRVNFLSNGIELGYKLELIDNSSF
;
A
#
# COMPACT_ATOMS: atom_id res chain seq x y z
N MET A 1 -12.54 2.64 3.76
CA MET A 1 -12.05 3.96 4.22
C MET A 1 -12.71 5.05 3.40
N GLN A 2 -13.32 6.04 4.06
CA GLN A 2 -13.95 7.18 3.37
C GLN A 2 -13.00 8.39 3.36
N PHE A 3 -13.08 9.20 2.31
CA PHE A 3 -12.44 10.51 2.30
C PHE A 3 -13.16 11.45 3.27
N GLN A 4 -12.43 12.40 3.84
CA GLN A 4 -12.98 13.35 4.84
C GLN A 4 -13.77 14.48 4.16
N SER A 5 -13.45 14.76 2.91
CA SER A 5 -14.11 15.78 2.08
C SER A 5 -14.18 15.34 0.62
N ASN A 6 -15.02 16.02 -0.17
CA ASN A 6 -15.09 15.78 -1.60
C ASN A 6 -13.74 16.09 -2.25
N LEU A 7 -13.28 15.17 -3.07
CA LEU A 7 -12.04 15.36 -3.81
C LEU A 7 -12.21 16.40 -4.91
N VAL A 8 -11.16 17.21 -5.12
CA VAL A 8 -11.08 18.14 -6.25
C VAL A 8 -10.03 17.66 -7.23
N SER A 9 -10.34 17.75 -8.53
CA SER A 9 -9.41 17.32 -9.59
C SER A 9 -8.51 18.46 -10.04
N GLY A 10 -7.35 18.11 -10.57
CA GLY A 10 -6.40 19.02 -11.18
C GLY A 10 -5.39 18.29 -12.05
N ARG A 11 -4.46 19.04 -12.63
CA ARG A 11 -3.35 18.53 -13.43
C ARG A 11 -2.04 18.69 -12.67
N LEU A 12 -1.27 17.62 -12.53
CA LEU A 12 0.03 17.67 -11.86
C LEU A 12 0.99 18.56 -12.69
N VAL A 13 1.49 19.61 -12.07
CA VAL A 13 2.57 20.44 -12.63
C VAL A 13 3.91 19.79 -12.38
N LYS A 14 4.21 19.49 -11.10
CA LYS A 14 5.44 18.78 -10.70
C LYS A 14 5.32 18.20 -9.30
N ARG A 15 6.06 17.12 -9.04
CA ARG A 15 6.34 16.59 -7.70
C ARG A 15 7.79 16.91 -7.32
N TYR A 16 8.04 17.32 -6.07
CA TYR A 16 9.37 17.66 -5.60
C TYR A 16 9.55 17.41 -4.11
N LYS A 17 10.81 17.28 -3.68
CA LYS A 17 11.21 16.99 -2.29
C LYS A 17 10.43 15.80 -1.68
N ARG A 18 9.97 14.86 -2.50
CA ARG A 18 9.14 13.67 -2.15
C ARG A 18 7.77 13.98 -1.55
N PHE A 19 7.57 15.11 -0.89
CA PHE A 19 6.38 15.42 -0.08
C PHE A 19 5.46 16.47 -0.69
N PHE A 20 5.86 17.13 -1.77
CA PHE A 20 5.13 18.23 -2.38
C PHE A 20 4.73 17.93 -3.82
N ALA A 21 3.54 18.36 -4.18
CA ALA A 21 3.03 18.32 -5.55
C ALA A 21 2.36 19.66 -5.87
N ASP A 22 2.84 20.36 -6.90
CA ASP A 22 2.16 21.53 -7.45
C ASP A 22 1.14 21.02 -8.46
N VAL A 23 -0.11 21.44 -8.31
CA VAL A 23 -1.26 21.00 -9.11
C VAL A 23 -2.05 22.19 -9.58
N GLU A 24 -2.34 22.27 -10.87
CA GLU A 24 -3.23 23.25 -11.47
C GLU A 24 -4.66 22.74 -11.37
N LEU A 25 -5.52 23.47 -10.66
CA LEU A 25 -6.94 23.18 -10.52
C LEU A 25 -7.72 23.63 -11.76
N SER A 26 -8.97 23.20 -11.91
CA SER A 26 -9.85 23.53 -13.05
C SER A 26 -10.09 25.02 -13.25
N ASN A 27 -9.90 25.85 -12.20
CA ASN A 27 -10.02 27.31 -12.27
C ASN A 27 -8.69 28.02 -12.61
N GLY A 28 -7.65 27.27 -12.98
CA GLY A 28 -6.31 27.79 -13.30
C GLY A 28 -5.43 28.13 -12.10
N LEU A 29 -5.94 27.95 -10.87
CA LEU A 29 -5.13 28.20 -9.67
C LEU A 29 -4.12 27.04 -9.46
N ILE A 30 -2.85 27.39 -9.27
CA ILE A 30 -1.82 26.41 -8.89
C ILE A 30 -1.76 26.35 -7.36
N VAL A 31 -1.97 25.14 -6.83
CA VAL A 31 -1.89 24.86 -5.41
C VAL A 31 -0.76 23.86 -5.12
N THR A 32 -0.14 23.97 -3.95
CA THR A 32 0.80 22.96 -3.45
C THR A 32 0.06 21.99 -2.54
N ALA A 33 0.03 20.72 -2.93
CA ALA A 33 -0.55 19.62 -2.15
C ALA A 33 0.55 18.82 -1.42
N HIS A 34 0.21 18.24 -0.27
CA HIS A 34 1.01 17.21 0.37
C HIS A 34 0.94 15.91 -0.45
N CYS A 35 2.09 15.33 -0.76
CA CYS A 35 2.22 14.02 -1.38
C CYS A 35 2.59 12.98 -0.30
N PRO A 36 1.66 12.18 0.22
CA PRO A 36 1.91 11.23 1.31
C PRO A 36 2.48 9.90 0.79
N ASN A 37 3.43 9.99 -0.13
CA ASN A 37 4.16 8.87 -0.68
C ASN A 37 5.62 9.26 -0.87
N THR A 38 6.52 8.58 -0.17
CA THR A 38 7.97 8.84 -0.23
C THR A 38 8.70 7.98 -1.26
N GLY A 39 8.02 7.00 -1.88
CA GLY A 39 8.55 6.14 -2.92
C GLY A 39 8.86 6.89 -4.21
N SER A 40 9.39 6.17 -5.19
CA SER A 40 9.77 6.74 -6.49
C SER A 40 8.56 7.19 -7.32
N MET A 41 7.38 6.57 -7.09
CA MET A 41 6.14 6.85 -7.83
C MET A 41 6.33 6.75 -9.35
N ILE A 42 7.06 5.73 -9.80
CA ILE A 42 7.33 5.46 -11.23
C ILE A 42 6.01 5.41 -12.01
N GLY A 43 5.92 6.21 -13.07
CA GLY A 43 4.74 6.29 -13.94
C GLY A 43 3.58 7.15 -13.40
N LEU A 44 3.61 7.57 -12.12
CA LEU A 44 2.49 8.26 -11.46
C LEU A 44 2.68 9.78 -11.34
N ALA A 45 3.93 10.27 -11.43
CA ALA A 45 4.25 11.68 -11.18
C ALA A 45 4.68 12.43 -12.45
N LYS A 46 4.13 12.08 -13.61
CA LYS A 46 4.38 12.78 -14.88
C LYS A 46 3.63 14.11 -14.91
N HIS A 47 4.26 15.13 -15.53
CA HIS A 47 3.60 16.41 -15.78
C HIS A 47 2.30 16.21 -16.57
N GLY A 48 1.25 16.93 -16.20
CA GLY A 48 -0.06 16.92 -16.86
C GLY A 48 -0.97 15.75 -16.48
N VAL A 49 -0.50 14.73 -15.69
CA VAL A 49 -1.36 13.64 -15.26
C VAL A 49 -2.52 14.19 -14.40
N LYS A 50 -3.72 13.65 -14.61
CA LYS A 50 -4.88 14.02 -13.80
C LYS A 50 -4.80 13.45 -12.42
N VAL A 51 -4.99 14.28 -11.41
CA VAL A 51 -4.88 13.93 -9.99
C VAL A 51 -6.11 14.38 -9.22
N TRP A 52 -6.36 13.73 -8.09
CA TRP A 52 -7.43 14.10 -7.17
C TRP A 52 -6.85 14.45 -5.83
N LEU A 53 -7.21 15.62 -5.34
CA LEU A 53 -6.75 16.19 -4.08
C LEU A 53 -7.88 16.20 -3.06
N GLU A 54 -7.57 15.87 -1.82
CA GLU A 54 -8.48 16.05 -0.69
C GLU A 54 -8.21 17.41 -0.05
N PRO A 55 -9.18 18.35 -0.06
CA PRO A 55 -9.08 19.60 0.66
C PRO A 55 -8.96 19.38 2.17
N ASN A 56 -8.24 20.26 2.84
CA ASN A 56 -8.05 20.21 4.27
C ASN A 56 -8.28 21.60 4.90
N GLU A 57 -9.29 21.69 5.71
CA GLU A 57 -9.72 22.94 6.36
C GLU A 57 -9.02 23.18 7.70
N ASP A 58 -8.25 22.24 8.25
CA ASP A 58 -7.52 22.43 9.51
C ASP A 58 -6.57 23.64 9.40
N PRO A 59 -6.81 24.73 10.17
CA PRO A 59 -6.01 25.96 10.06
C PRO A 59 -4.54 25.76 10.45
N ARG A 60 -4.23 24.71 11.23
CA ARG A 60 -2.87 24.39 11.67
C ARG A 60 -2.03 23.79 10.56
N LYS A 61 -2.66 23.19 9.53
CA LYS A 61 -1.95 22.60 8.40
C LYS A 61 -1.56 23.65 7.37
N LYS A 62 -0.27 23.72 7.07
CA LYS A 62 0.28 24.66 6.07
C LYS A 62 -0.22 24.36 4.65
N LEU A 63 -0.31 23.07 4.30
CA LEU A 63 -0.82 22.63 3.01
C LEU A 63 -2.31 22.35 3.13
N LYS A 64 -3.10 22.99 2.28
CA LYS A 64 -4.56 22.90 2.27
C LYS A 64 -5.10 21.76 1.41
N TYR A 65 -4.21 21.01 0.78
CA TYR A 65 -4.55 19.87 -0.06
C TYR A 65 -3.63 18.68 0.21
N SER A 66 -4.19 17.47 0.09
CA SER A 66 -3.45 16.20 0.11
C SER A 66 -3.74 15.42 -1.16
N TRP A 67 -2.70 15.00 -1.88
CA TRP A 67 -2.84 14.20 -3.08
C TRP A 67 -3.30 12.78 -2.72
N LYS A 68 -4.45 12.34 -3.26
CA LYS A 68 -5.05 11.04 -2.96
C LYS A 68 -4.96 10.07 -4.12
N LEU A 69 -5.30 10.51 -5.33
CA LEU A 69 -5.41 9.62 -6.47
C LEU A 69 -4.70 10.17 -7.71
N VAL A 70 -4.22 9.27 -8.54
CA VAL A 70 -3.96 9.47 -9.96
C VAL A 70 -5.14 8.89 -10.73
N ASP A 71 -5.68 9.65 -11.67
CA ASP A 71 -6.71 9.24 -12.62
C ASP A 71 -6.04 8.98 -13.97
N HIS A 72 -6.07 7.74 -14.42
CA HIS A 72 -5.45 7.34 -15.69
C HIS A 72 -6.30 7.69 -16.91
N GLU A 73 -7.48 8.32 -16.71
CA GLU A 73 -8.43 8.75 -17.76
C GLU A 73 -8.90 7.61 -18.69
N ASN A 74 -8.75 6.37 -18.24
CA ASN A 74 -9.20 5.15 -18.93
C ASN A 74 -10.14 4.31 -18.04
N GLY A 75 -10.73 4.93 -17.01
CA GLY A 75 -11.59 4.25 -16.03
C GLY A 75 -10.84 3.65 -14.85
N HIS A 76 -9.51 3.80 -14.79
CA HIS A 76 -8.67 3.26 -13.71
C HIS A 76 -8.04 4.37 -12.87
N PHE A 77 -7.80 4.03 -11.61
CA PHE A 77 -7.21 4.92 -10.61
C PHE A 77 -6.05 4.24 -9.88
N THR A 78 -5.14 5.07 -9.36
CA THR A 78 -4.12 4.67 -8.41
C THR A 78 -4.20 5.53 -7.16
N GLY A 79 -4.34 4.90 -5.99
CA GLY A 79 -4.20 5.57 -4.68
C GLY A 79 -2.72 5.83 -4.40
N VAL A 80 -2.37 7.08 -4.10
CA VAL A 80 -0.96 7.44 -3.84
C VAL A 80 -0.64 7.59 -2.36
N ASP A 81 -1.66 7.73 -1.52
CA ASP A 81 -1.49 7.89 -0.07
C ASP A 81 -1.15 6.55 0.59
N THR A 82 0.12 6.33 0.88
CA THR A 82 0.58 5.09 1.52
C THR A 82 0.11 4.96 2.96
N SER A 83 -0.23 6.08 3.63
CA SER A 83 -0.65 6.08 5.03
C SER A 83 -2.05 5.47 5.25
N ILE A 84 -2.87 5.37 4.20
CA ILE A 84 -4.21 4.81 4.29
C ILE A 84 -4.24 3.28 4.18
N ALA A 85 -3.15 2.64 3.74
CA ALA A 85 -3.11 1.20 3.54
C ALA A 85 -3.52 0.43 4.81
N ASN A 86 -2.92 0.78 5.95
CA ASN A 86 -3.25 0.15 7.23
C ASN A 86 -4.69 0.42 7.67
N LYS A 87 -5.27 1.57 7.30
CA LYS A 87 -6.67 1.87 7.60
C LYS A 87 -7.62 1.01 6.77
N ILE A 88 -7.33 0.83 5.48
CA ILE A 88 -8.13 -0.03 4.58
C ILE A 88 -8.08 -1.48 5.07
N VAL A 89 -6.87 -1.98 5.40
CA VAL A 89 -6.70 -3.35 5.92
C VAL A 89 -7.39 -3.52 7.26
N TYR A 90 -7.30 -2.55 8.18
CA TYR A 90 -7.99 -2.60 9.47
C TYR A 90 -9.51 -2.71 9.32
N GLU A 91 -10.11 -1.89 8.46
CA GLU A 91 -11.55 -1.97 8.17
C GLU A 91 -11.93 -3.34 7.56
N ALA A 92 -11.07 -3.88 6.68
CA ALA A 92 -11.28 -5.20 6.09
C ALA A 92 -11.17 -6.34 7.11
N LEU A 93 -10.26 -6.22 8.10
CA LEU A 93 -10.16 -7.15 9.23
C LEU A 93 -11.43 -7.15 10.07
N LEU A 94 -11.93 -5.96 10.44
CA LEU A 94 -13.19 -5.83 11.19
C LEU A 94 -14.40 -6.39 10.44
N GLN A 95 -14.39 -6.26 9.11
CA GLN A 95 -15.45 -6.78 8.22
C GLN A 95 -15.24 -8.24 7.82
N ARG A 96 -14.18 -8.91 8.32
CA ARG A 96 -13.83 -10.30 8.02
C ARG A 96 -13.70 -10.58 6.50
N LYS A 97 -13.14 -9.63 5.75
CA LYS A 97 -12.98 -9.71 4.29
C LYS A 97 -11.68 -10.39 3.84
N ILE A 98 -10.72 -10.66 4.75
CA ILE A 98 -9.44 -11.29 4.44
C ILE A 98 -9.53 -12.76 4.84
N LEU A 99 -9.66 -13.64 3.84
CA LEU A 99 -10.03 -15.05 4.06
C LEU A 99 -8.97 -15.85 4.81
N GLU A 100 -7.69 -15.48 4.67
CA GLU A 100 -6.54 -16.19 5.28
C GLU A 100 -6.48 -16.08 6.80
N ILE A 101 -7.23 -15.13 7.38
CA ILE A 101 -7.13 -14.76 8.79
C ILE A 101 -8.48 -14.64 9.50
N LEU A 102 -9.50 -15.34 8.98
CA LEU A 102 -10.84 -15.36 9.58
C LEU A 102 -10.89 -15.98 10.98
N ASP A 103 -9.91 -16.82 11.33
CA ASP A 103 -9.85 -17.54 12.60
C ASP A 103 -9.41 -16.67 13.79
N TYR A 104 -9.06 -15.40 13.56
CA TYR A 104 -8.57 -14.50 14.61
C TYR A 104 -9.65 -13.50 15.02
N ASP A 105 -9.88 -13.37 16.34
CA ASP A 105 -10.92 -12.50 16.89
C ASP A 105 -10.36 -11.21 17.50
N ILE A 106 -9.10 -11.24 17.97
CA ILE A 106 -8.44 -10.08 18.58
C ILE A 106 -7.52 -9.44 17.56
N ILE A 107 -7.64 -8.12 17.39
CA ILE A 107 -6.83 -7.32 16.47
C ILE A 107 -6.15 -6.22 17.27
N LEU A 108 -4.83 -6.29 17.41
CA LEU A 108 -4.01 -5.26 18.02
C LEU A 108 -3.16 -4.58 16.93
N ARG A 109 -3.11 -3.25 16.96
CA ARG A 109 -2.36 -2.45 15.99
C ARG A 109 -1.00 -2.07 16.53
N GLU A 110 -0.01 -1.91 15.63
CA GLU A 110 1.30 -1.31 15.90
C GLU A 110 2.03 -1.98 17.09
N GLN A 111 2.03 -3.31 17.16
CA GLN A 111 2.65 -4.05 18.25
C GLN A 111 4.15 -4.23 18.01
N LYS A 112 4.94 -4.01 19.07
CA LYS A 112 6.38 -4.26 19.05
C LYS A 112 6.66 -5.76 18.94
N TYR A 113 7.63 -6.15 18.12
CA TYR A 113 8.13 -7.51 18.02
C TYR A 113 9.61 -7.53 17.61
N GLY A 114 10.27 -8.69 17.77
CA GLY A 114 11.69 -8.80 17.50
C GLY A 114 12.53 -7.82 18.33
N ALA A 115 13.68 -7.41 17.79
CA ALA A 115 14.59 -6.54 18.52
C ALA A 115 14.15 -5.07 18.52
N ASN A 116 13.70 -4.55 17.35
CA ASN A 116 13.37 -3.13 17.18
C ASN A 116 12.33 -2.90 16.07
N SER A 117 11.43 -3.85 15.81
CA SER A 117 10.39 -3.72 14.81
C SER A 117 9.01 -3.59 15.43
N ARG A 118 8.08 -3.12 14.62
CA ARG A 118 6.68 -3.00 14.96
C ARG A 118 5.88 -3.55 13.80
N VAL A 119 5.02 -4.53 14.09
CA VAL A 119 4.10 -5.09 13.10
C VAL A 119 2.87 -4.22 12.99
N ASP A 120 2.31 -4.11 11.80
CA ASP A 120 1.10 -3.32 11.57
C ASP A 120 -0.10 -3.87 12.35
N PHE A 121 -0.27 -5.20 12.35
CA PHE A 121 -1.32 -5.88 13.12
C PHE A 121 -0.79 -7.16 13.75
N LEU A 122 -1.13 -7.36 15.02
CA LEU A 122 -1.01 -8.62 15.74
C LEU A 122 -2.42 -9.18 15.93
N LEU A 123 -2.67 -10.33 15.36
CA LEU A 123 -3.96 -11.02 15.45
C LEU A 123 -3.84 -12.20 16.39
N SER A 124 -4.87 -12.48 17.17
CA SER A 124 -4.85 -13.66 18.05
C SER A 124 -6.23 -14.29 18.22
N ASN A 125 -6.22 -15.59 18.54
CA ASN A 125 -7.37 -16.38 18.93
C ASN A 125 -6.89 -17.45 19.90
N GLY A 126 -7.15 -17.24 21.19
CA GLY A 126 -6.66 -18.13 22.26
C GLY A 126 -5.13 -18.31 22.20
N SER A 127 -4.69 -19.51 21.83
CA SER A 127 -3.25 -19.85 21.74
C SER A 127 -2.60 -19.54 20.40
N LYS A 128 -3.38 -19.19 19.37
CA LYS A 128 -2.86 -18.90 18.03
C LYS A 128 -2.63 -17.42 17.83
N THR A 129 -1.54 -17.08 17.17
CA THR A 129 -1.13 -15.70 16.89
C THR A 129 -0.76 -15.55 15.42
N CYS A 130 -1.01 -14.36 14.84
CA CYS A 130 -0.57 -14.02 13.49
C CYS A 130 -0.01 -12.60 13.45
N TYR A 131 1.22 -12.46 12.99
CA TYR A 131 1.84 -11.17 12.67
C TYR A 131 1.48 -10.80 11.23
N LEU A 132 0.78 -9.69 11.03
CA LEU A 132 0.36 -9.21 9.72
C LEU A 132 1.05 -7.88 9.41
N GLU A 133 1.93 -7.91 8.45
CA GLU A 133 2.64 -6.74 7.91
C GLU A 133 1.98 -6.30 6.61
N VAL A 134 1.72 -5.00 6.43
CA VAL A 134 1.08 -4.44 5.24
C VAL A 134 2.11 -3.69 4.40
N LYS A 135 2.10 -3.94 3.09
CA LYS A 135 2.89 -3.20 2.10
C LYS A 135 1.97 -2.52 1.12
N SER A 136 2.10 -1.19 1.02
CA SER A 136 1.37 -0.41 0.01
C SER A 136 2.06 -0.53 -1.34
N VAL A 137 1.30 -0.91 -2.38
CA VAL A 137 1.81 -1.17 -3.73
C VAL A 137 1.12 -0.24 -4.72
N THR A 138 1.92 0.51 -5.49
CA THR A 138 1.43 1.44 -6.51
C THR A 138 2.12 1.29 -7.86
N LEU A 139 3.24 0.54 -7.93
CA LEU A 139 3.99 0.31 -9.15
C LEU A 139 3.26 -0.69 -10.06
N CYS A 140 3.24 -0.38 -11.36
CA CYS A 140 2.77 -1.24 -12.43
C CYS A 140 3.47 -0.79 -13.72
N ARG A 141 4.51 -1.53 -14.13
CA ARG A 141 5.31 -1.25 -15.35
C ARG A 141 4.88 -2.11 -16.53
N GLN A 142 4.23 -3.23 -16.22
CA GLN A 142 3.64 -4.14 -17.20
C GLN A 142 2.13 -4.15 -17.01
N GLU A 143 1.38 -4.21 -18.10
CA GLU A 143 -0.08 -4.19 -18.06
C GLU A 143 -0.63 -5.26 -17.12
N LYS A 144 -1.52 -4.86 -16.20
CA LYS A 144 -2.22 -5.71 -15.21
C LYS A 144 -1.35 -6.34 -14.13
N ILE A 145 -0.05 -6.08 -14.08
CA ILE A 145 0.87 -6.64 -13.09
C ILE A 145 1.33 -5.56 -12.12
N ALA A 146 0.86 -5.63 -10.88
CA ALA A 146 1.37 -4.80 -9.80
C ALA A 146 2.73 -5.32 -9.33
N GLU A 147 3.62 -4.42 -8.93
CA GLU A 147 4.99 -4.75 -8.57
C GLU A 147 5.40 -4.09 -7.24
N PHE A 148 6.22 -4.77 -6.45
CA PHE A 148 6.83 -4.23 -5.24
C PHE A 148 8.26 -4.78 -5.08
N PRO A 149 9.21 -3.94 -4.59
CA PRO A 149 9.07 -2.53 -4.25
C PRO A 149 9.20 -1.60 -5.47
N ASP A 150 8.90 -0.32 -5.31
CA ASP A 150 9.11 0.72 -6.33
C ASP A 150 10.51 1.37 -6.26
N THR A 151 11.31 0.97 -5.29
CA THR A 151 12.70 1.36 -5.05
C THR A 151 13.32 0.44 -4.01
N VAL A 152 14.65 0.43 -3.87
CA VAL A 152 15.35 -0.37 -2.85
C VAL A 152 14.78 -0.11 -1.44
N THR A 153 14.40 -1.17 -0.74
CA THR A 153 13.77 -1.13 0.58
C THR A 153 14.49 -2.01 1.62
N SER A 154 15.61 -1.53 2.14
CA SER A 154 16.35 -2.22 3.20
C SER A 154 15.51 -2.47 4.46
N ARG A 155 14.58 -1.53 4.78
CA ARG A 155 13.62 -1.72 5.86
C ARG A 155 12.66 -2.87 5.56
N GLY A 156 12.20 -3.02 4.32
CA GLY A 156 11.32 -4.11 3.90
C GLY A 156 11.99 -5.46 4.08
N ALA A 157 13.22 -5.63 3.58
CA ALA A 157 14.01 -6.84 3.75
C ALA A 157 14.25 -7.18 5.23
N LYS A 158 14.58 -6.17 6.06
CA LYS A 158 14.70 -6.35 7.52
C LYS A 158 13.41 -6.87 8.15
N HIS A 159 12.24 -6.32 7.79
CA HIS A 159 10.95 -6.79 8.32
C HIS A 159 10.68 -8.24 7.95
N LEU A 160 10.97 -8.66 6.71
CA LEU A 160 10.84 -10.06 6.29
C LEU A 160 11.68 -10.99 7.17
N LYS A 161 12.94 -10.64 7.36
CA LYS A 161 13.88 -11.42 8.22
C LYS A 161 13.42 -11.50 9.68
N GLU A 162 12.80 -10.45 10.21
CA GLU A 162 12.28 -10.48 11.59
C GLU A 162 10.97 -11.27 11.68
N LEU A 163 10.09 -11.19 10.68
CA LEU A 163 8.87 -12.00 10.61
C LEU A 163 9.18 -13.50 10.54
N SER A 164 10.18 -13.90 9.74
CA SER A 164 10.61 -15.31 9.64
C SER A 164 10.94 -15.94 11.01
N LYS A 165 11.49 -15.15 11.93
CA LYS A 165 11.86 -15.61 13.28
C LYS A 165 10.65 -15.80 14.21
N THR A 166 9.48 -15.25 13.85
CA THR A 166 8.27 -15.37 14.68
C THR A 166 7.47 -16.63 14.37
N VAL A 167 7.69 -17.23 13.19
CA VAL A 167 6.93 -18.40 12.74
C VAL A 167 7.18 -19.60 13.63
N SER A 168 6.11 -20.25 14.09
CA SER A 168 6.14 -21.45 14.93
C SER A 168 4.84 -22.24 14.77
N ALA A 169 4.69 -23.37 15.47
CA ALA A 169 3.48 -24.20 15.42
C ALA A 169 2.17 -23.42 15.72
N ASN A 170 2.25 -22.38 16.57
CA ASN A 170 1.10 -21.58 17.00
C ASN A 170 1.16 -20.13 16.51
N THR A 171 2.19 -19.76 15.73
CA THR A 171 2.41 -18.38 15.30
C THR A 171 2.64 -18.33 13.81
N ARG A 172 1.73 -17.65 13.09
CA ARG A 172 1.85 -17.35 11.67
C ARG A 172 2.44 -15.96 11.48
N ALA A 173 3.06 -15.74 10.34
CA ALA A 173 3.46 -14.43 9.85
C ALA A 173 2.99 -14.26 8.41
N ILE A 174 2.32 -13.14 8.11
CA ILE A 174 1.75 -12.85 6.79
C ILE A 174 2.21 -11.46 6.35
N VAL A 175 2.67 -11.35 5.11
CA VAL A 175 2.87 -10.08 4.41
C VAL A 175 1.71 -9.87 3.44
N LEU A 176 0.93 -8.80 3.64
CA LEU A 176 -0.17 -8.42 2.77
C LEU A 176 0.26 -7.25 1.89
N TYR A 177 0.34 -7.49 0.59
CA TYR A 177 0.53 -6.45 -0.40
C TYR A 177 -0.81 -5.83 -0.78
N LEU A 178 -1.06 -4.61 -0.32
CA LEU A 178 -2.24 -3.85 -0.69
C LEU A 178 -1.97 -3.07 -1.98
N VAL A 179 -2.45 -3.58 -3.10
CA VAL A 179 -2.32 -2.95 -4.41
C VAL A 179 -3.34 -1.83 -4.53
N GLN A 180 -2.87 -0.59 -4.40
CA GLN A 180 -3.68 0.62 -4.48
C GLN A 180 -3.95 1.03 -5.94
N ARG A 181 -4.26 0.06 -6.80
CA ARG A 181 -4.56 0.25 -8.23
C ARG A 181 -5.80 -0.54 -8.61
N SER A 182 -6.59 -0.04 -9.58
CA SER A 182 -7.76 -0.74 -10.09
C SER A 182 -7.52 -1.48 -11.41
N ASP A 183 -6.34 -1.32 -12.03
CA ASP A 183 -5.99 -1.91 -13.32
C ASP A 183 -5.15 -3.19 -13.24
N CYS A 184 -4.81 -3.65 -12.02
CA CYS A 184 -3.98 -4.83 -11.81
C CYS A 184 -4.81 -6.06 -11.43
N ASN A 185 -4.43 -7.23 -11.96
CA ASN A 185 -5.01 -8.54 -11.65
C ASN A 185 -3.97 -9.50 -11.06
N TYR A 186 -2.69 -9.17 -11.22
CA TYR A 186 -1.56 -9.97 -10.78
C TYR A 186 -0.61 -9.13 -9.93
N PHE A 187 0.21 -9.82 -9.14
CA PHE A 187 1.27 -9.19 -8.35
C PHE A 187 2.56 -10.00 -8.45
N LYS A 188 3.70 -9.31 -8.56
CA LYS A 188 5.04 -9.91 -8.46
C LYS A 188 6.02 -9.03 -7.68
N ILE A 189 7.14 -9.62 -7.26
CA ILE A 189 8.27 -8.86 -6.70
C ILE A 189 9.07 -8.24 -7.86
N ALA A 190 9.44 -6.97 -7.70
CA ALA A 190 10.28 -6.22 -8.66
C ALA A 190 11.76 -6.52 -8.37
N ASP A 191 12.23 -7.70 -8.77
CA ASP A 191 13.57 -8.22 -8.54
C ASP A 191 14.66 -7.33 -9.16
N ASP A 192 14.40 -6.78 -10.33
CA ASP A 192 15.29 -5.84 -11.02
C ASP A 192 15.47 -4.51 -10.29
N LEU A 193 14.55 -4.13 -9.40
CA LEU A 193 14.65 -2.93 -8.57
C LEU A 193 15.27 -3.22 -7.19
N ASP A 194 15.03 -4.40 -6.63
CA ASP A 194 15.58 -4.80 -5.32
C ASP A 194 15.75 -6.32 -5.22
N GLN A 195 16.89 -6.81 -5.72
CA GLN A 195 17.25 -8.24 -5.63
C GLN A 195 17.33 -8.71 -4.17
N THR A 196 17.82 -7.87 -3.25
CA THR A 196 17.91 -8.20 -1.83
C THR A 196 16.52 -8.46 -1.23
N TYR A 197 15.51 -7.68 -1.64
CA TYR A 197 14.14 -7.90 -1.19
C TYR A 197 13.57 -9.21 -1.74
N LEU A 198 13.85 -9.56 -3.01
CA LEU A 198 13.46 -10.86 -3.57
C LEU A 198 14.10 -12.01 -2.79
N ASP A 199 15.41 -11.96 -2.55
CA ASP A 199 16.15 -13.02 -1.86
C ASP A 199 15.58 -13.24 -0.44
N GLU A 200 15.32 -12.16 0.31
CA GLU A 200 14.70 -12.23 1.63
C GLU A 200 13.23 -12.71 1.56
N THR A 201 12.51 -12.42 0.48
CA THR A 201 11.15 -12.95 0.26
C THR A 201 11.18 -14.47 0.11
N ILE A 202 12.12 -15.00 -0.69
CA ILE A 202 12.31 -16.44 -0.89
C ILE A 202 12.70 -17.11 0.45
N LEU A 203 13.68 -16.57 1.15
CA LEU A 203 14.12 -17.09 2.46
C LEU A 203 12.99 -17.08 3.49
N SER A 204 12.21 -16.02 3.53
CA SER A 204 11.07 -15.88 4.44
C SER A 204 9.95 -16.86 4.10
N LYS A 205 9.64 -17.06 2.82
CA LYS A 205 8.68 -18.06 2.34
C LYS A 205 9.09 -19.47 2.77
N ASN A 206 10.36 -19.81 2.61
CA ASN A 206 10.92 -21.10 3.03
C ASN A 206 10.87 -21.29 4.56
N SER A 207 10.87 -20.19 5.32
CA SER A 207 10.73 -20.20 6.78
C SER A 207 9.27 -20.21 7.25
N GLY A 208 8.30 -20.25 6.32
CA GLY A 208 6.87 -20.32 6.61
C GLY A 208 6.14 -18.98 6.70
N VAL A 209 6.78 -17.87 6.28
CA VAL A 209 6.05 -16.60 6.10
C VAL A 209 5.13 -16.72 4.88
N GLU A 210 3.89 -16.32 5.07
CA GLU A 210 2.88 -16.33 4.01
C GLU A 210 2.80 -14.98 3.30
N PHE A 211 2.53 -15.01 2.01
CA PHE A 211 2.41 -13.81 1.18
C PHE A 211 1.05 -13.79 0.50
N VAL A 212 0.34 -12.68 0.64
CA VAL A 212 -0.96 -12.48 0.02
C VAL A 212 -1.03 -11.10 -0.63
N SER A 213 -1.78 -10.98 -1.70
CA SER A 213 -1.97 -9.71 -2.39
C SER A 213 -3.46 -9.45 -2.61
N TYR A 214 -3.90 -8.25 -2.27
CA TYR A 214 -5.26 -7.76 -2.48
C TYR A 214 -5.22 -6.42 -3.17
N ARG A 215 -6.08 -6.20 -4.16
CA ARG A 215 -6.25 -4.86 -4.70
C ARG A 215 -7.30 -4.08 -3.91
N VAL A 216 -7.37 -2.79 -4.18
CA VAL A 216 -8.45 -1.94 -3.68
C VAL A 216 -9.56 -1.76 -4.72
N ASN A 217 -10.76 -1.44 -4.25
CA ASN A 217 -11.84 -0.87 -5.05
C ASN A 217 -11.95 0.62 -4.70
N PHE A 218 -12.06 1.46 -5.73
CA PHE A 218 -12.33 2.88 -5.60
C PHE A 218 -13.84 3.10 -5.64
N LEU A 219 -14.36 3.77 -4.62
CA LEU A 219 -15.75 4.17 -4.48
C LEU A 219 -15.88 5.67 -4.76
N SER A 220 -17.09 6.16 -4.95
CA SER A 220 -17.34 7.60 -5.18
C SER A 220 -16.77 8.51 -4.10
N ASN A 221 -16.71 8.03 -2.84
CA ASN A 221 -16.26 8.80 -1.68
C ASN A 221 -15.21 8.07 -0.83
N GLY A 222 -14.55 7.05 -1.36
CA GLY A 222 -13.60 6.27 -0.55
C GLY A 222 -12.87 5.16 -1.27
N ILE A 223 -12.18 4.35 -0.49
CA ILE A 223 -11.43 3.19 -0.96
C ILE A 223 -11.68 2.04 0.02
N GLU A 224 -11.91 0.84 -0.50
CA GLU A 224 -12.06 -0.37 0.31
C GLU A 224 -11.17 -1.51 -0.20
N LEU A 225 -11.02 -2.58 0.61
CA LEU A 225 -10.38 -3.80 0.15
C LEU A 225 -11.23 -4.44 -0.96
N GLY A 226 -10.59 -4.75 -2.07
CA GLY A 226 -11.17 -5.45 -3.21
C GLY A 226 -10.87 -6.95 -3.16
N TYR A 227 -10.69 -7.56 -4.32
CA TYR A 227 -10.43 -8.99 -4.42
C TYR A 227 -8.93 -9.33 -4.34
N LYS A 228 -8.66 -10.59 -4.00
CA LYS A 228 -7.32 -11.17 -3.96
C LYS A 228 -6.72 -11.22 -5.36
N LEU A 229 -5.45 -10.86 -5.47
CA LEU A 229 -4.69 -10.99 -6.72
C LEU A 229 -3.86 -12.27 -6.69
N GLU A 230 -3.61 -12.81 -7.88
CA GLU A 230 -2.70 -13.92 -8.06
C GLU A 230 -1.24 -13.44 -7.92
N LEU A 231 -0.45 -14.19 -7.14
CA LEU A 231 0.99 -13.98 -7.01
C LEU A 231 1.68 -14.72 -8.15
N ILE A 232 2.39 -13.98 -9.01
CA ILE A 232 3.17 -14.56 -10.09
C ILE A 232 4.59 -14.83 -9.58
N ASP A 233 5.06 -16.05 -9.78
CA ASP A 233 6.43 -16.41 -9.44
C ASP A 233 7.40 -15.75 -10.47
N ASN A 234 8.47 -15.13 -10.00
CA ASN A 234 9.46 -14.47 -10.86
C ASN A 234 10.18 -15.45 -11.81
N SER A 235 10.09 -16.76 -11.54
CA SER A 235 10.61 -17.82 -12.39
C SER A 235 9.72 -18.18 -13.59
N SER A 236 8.54 -17.53 -13.72
CA SER A 236 7.53 -17.86 -14.74
C SER A 236 7.58 -16.94 -15.97
N PHE A 237 8.64 -16.11 -16.14
CA PHE A 237 8.87 -15.26 -17.30
C PHE A 237 10.20 -15.54 -17.97
#